data_ba7e3f2e6632c5a9e34c65f1cf8aee0a
#
_entry.id   ba7e3f2e6632c5a9e34c65f1cf8aee0a
#
_cell.length_a   1.000
_cell.length_b   1.000
_cell.length_c   1.000
_cell.angle_alpha   90.00
_cell.angle_beta   90.00
_cell.angle_gamma   90.00
#
_symmetry.space_group_name_H-M   'P 1'
#
loop_
_entity.id
_entity.type
_entity.pdbx_description
1 polymer ?
#
loop_
_entity_poly.entity_id
_entity_poly.type
_entity_poly.pdbx_seq_one_letter_code
_entity_poly.pdbx_strand_id
1 'polypeptide(L)' 'ELINWAKEAQVQKLWLSSQWHAHSFYLDLGFICEGKIYKEAGIDHIRMYREFSNDI' A
#
# COMPACT_ATOMS: atom_id res chain seq x y z
N GLU A 1 -4.81 2.77 -9.90
CA GLU A 1 -4.49 2.71 -8.48
C GLU A 1 -5.71 2.26 -7.69
N LEU A 2 -5.55 1.22 -6.89
CA LEU A 2 -6.63 0.64 -6.09
C LEU A 2 -6.33 0.85 -4.62
N ILE A 3 -7.29 1.42 -3.89
CA ILE A 3 -7.13 1.69 -2.47
C ILE A 3 -8.23 0.97 -1.71
N ASN A 4 -7.83 0.18 -0.72
CA ASN A 4 -8.75 -0.57 0.13
C ASN A 4 -8.46 -0.28 1.60
N TRP A 5 -9.53 -0.16 2.37
CA TRP A 5 -9.44 -0.07 3.82
C TRP A 5 -9.77 -1.42 4.42
N ALA A 6 -8.97 -1.82 5.42
CA ALA A 6 -9.24 -3.04 6.19
C ALA A 6 -8.99 -2.75 7.65
N LYS A 7 -9.78 -3.40 8.51
CA LYS A 7 -9.63 -3.25 9.96
C LYS A 7 -9.46 -4.62 10.57
N GLU A 8 -8.40 -4.80 11.33
CA GLU A 8 -8.15 -6.04 12.06
C GLU A 8 -7.89 -5.67 13.52
N ALA A 9 -8.77 -6.17 14.41
CA ALA A 9 -8.67 -5.85 15.82
C ALA A 9 -8.65 -4.34 16.01
N GLN A 10 -7.56 -3.78 16.51
CA GLN A 10 -7.46 -2.35 16.76
C GLN A 10 -6.56 -1.66 15.74
N VAL A 11 -6.28 -2.32 14.64
CA VAL A 11 -5.42 -1.80 13.60
C VAL A 11 -6.21 -1.65 12.33
N GLN A 12 -6.06 -0.51 11.68
CA GLN A 12 -6.65 -0.26 10.37
C GLN A 12 -5.53 -0.24 9.35
N LYS A 13 -5.78 -0.84 8.21
CA LYS A 13 -4.81 -0.87 7.12
C LYS A 13 -5.41 -0.23 5.89
N LEU A 14 -4.63 0.61 5.27
CA LEU A 14 -4.97 1.20 3.98
C LEU A 14 -4.06 0.56 2.93
N TRP A 15 -4.66 -0.13 1.97
CA TRP A 15 -3.93 -0.82 0.92
C TRP A 15 -4.03 -0.06 -0.38
N LEU A 16 -2.96 -0.11 -1.16
CA LEU A 16 -3.00 0.42 -2.51
C LEU A 16 -2.07 -0.38 -3.41
N SER A 17 -2.28 -0.25 -4.70
CA SER A 17 -1.39 -0.79 -5.71
C SER A 17 -0.75 0.39 -6.42
N SER A 18 0.55 0.54 -6.26
CA SER A 18 1.27 1.67 -6.82
C SER A 18 2.08 1.23 -8.02
N GLN A 19 2.10 2.04 -9.07
CA GLN A 19 3.07 1.83 -10.13
C GLN A 19 4.47 1.94 -9.52
N TRP A 20 5.36 1.08 -9.99
CA TRP A 20 6.70 0.99 -9.40
C TRP A 20 7.42 2.33 -9.39
N HIS A 21 7.31 3.09 -10.46
CA HIS A 21 8.02 4.37 -10.54
C HIS A 21 7.44 5.43 -9.59
N ALA A 22 6.26 5.19 -9.02
CA ALA A 22 5.64 6.12 -8.10
C ALA A 22 5.73 5.64 -6.65
N HIS A 23 6.33 4.48 -6.38
CA HIS A 23 6.26 3.88 -5.04
C HIS A 23 6.99 4.73 -3.99
N SER A 24 8.03 5.45 -4.38
CA SER A 24 8.77 6.28 -3.41
C SER A 24 7.91 7.39 -2.84
N PHE A 25 6.97 7.91 -3.63
CA PHE A 25 6.03 8.90 -3.14
C PHE A 25 5.23 8.34 -1.95
N TYR A 26 4.80 7.09 -2.07
CA TYR A 26 4.01 6.46 -1.00
C TYR A 26 4.88 6.04 0.17
N LEU A 27 6.14 5.69 -0.07
CA LEU A 27 7.07 5.44 1.04
C LEU A 27 7.18 6.68 1.92
N ASP A 28 7.25 7.85 1.30
CA ASP A 28 7.34 9.10 2.05
C ASP A 28 6.09 9.37 2.86
N LEU A 29 4.96 8.81 2.45
CA LEU A 29 3.71 8.94 3.19
C LEU A 29 3.55 7.88 4.28
N GLY A 30 4.55 7.01 4.45
CA GLY A 30 4.51 6.00 5.50
C GLY A 30 4.01 4.64 5.04
N PHE A 31 3.82 4.45 3.75
CA PHE A 31 3.42 3.15 3.22
C PHE A 31 4.62 2.23 3.12
N ILE A 32 4.35 0.93 3.20
CA ILE A 32 5.36 -0.12 3.14
C ILE A 32 5.03 -1.03 1.97
N CYS A 33 6.06 -1.42 1.22
CA CYS A 33 5.89 -2.38 0.14
C CYS A 33 5.64 -3.77 0.70
N GLU A 34 4.77 -4.53 0.05
CA GLU A 34 4.52 -5.91 0.43
C GLU A 34 4.52 -6.79 -0.81
N GLY A 35 5.26 -7.91 -0.72
CA GLY A 35 5.31 -8.86 -1.80
C GLY A 35 6.26 -8.44 -2.89
N LYS A 36 6.00 -8.94 -4.08
CA LYS A 36 6.90 -8.76 -5.20
C LYS A 36 6.27 -7.82 -6.22
N ILE A 37 7.13 -7.21 -7.02
CA ILE A 37 6.67 -6.42 -8.15
C ILE A 37 5.91 -7.33 -9.10
N TYR A 38 4.77 -6.86 -9.58
CA TYR A 38 3.95 -7.59 -10.55
C TYR A 38 3.54 -6.65 -11.67
N LYS A 39 3.15 -7.24 -12.79
CA LYS A 39 2.73 -6.44 -13.95
C LYS A 39 1.23 -6.33 -13.98
N GLU A 40 0.78 -5.11 -14.25
CA GLU A 40 -0.63 -4.84 -14.46
C GLU A 40 -0.72 -3.89 -15.65
N ALA A 41 -1.45 -4.31 -16.69
CA ALA A 41 -1.53 -3.54 -17.94
C ALA A 41 -0.14 -3.24 -18.52
N GLY A 42 0.79 -4.19 -18.37
CA GLY A 42 2.15 -4.06 -18.90
C GLY A 42 3.06 -3.15 -18.12
N ILE A 43 2.62 -2.67 -16.96
CA ILE A 43 3.39 -1.74 -16.13
C ILE A 43 3.70 -2.40 -14.80
N ASP A 44 4.92 -2.22 -14.32
CA ASP A 44 5.32 -2.77 -13.02
C ASP A 44 4.58 -2.07 -11.89
N HIS A 45 4.03 -2.88 -10.99
CA HIS A 45 3.30 -2.41 -9.83
C HIS A 45 3.81 -3.09 -8.58
N ILE A 46 3.54 -2.49 -7.42
CA ILE A 46 3.84 -3.08 -6.13
C ILE A 46 2.68 -2.78 -5.17
N ARG A 47 2.30 -3.78 -4.38
CA ARG A 47 1.30 -3.55 -3.34
C ARG A 47 1.96 -2.85 -2.17
N MET A 48 1.24 -1.90 -1.62
CA MET A 48 1.72 -1.16 -0.47
C MET A 48 0.60 -1.01 0.54
N TYR A 49 0.98 -0.85 1.80
CA TYR A 49 0.00 -0.65 2.83
C TYR A 49 0.56 0.28 3.90
N ARG A 50 -0.35 0.87 4.65
CA ARG A 50 0.00 1.65 5.82
C ARG A 50 -0.94 1.25 6.95
N GLU A 51 -0.37 1.03 8.12
CA GLU A 51 -1.14 0.64 9.30
C GLU A 51 -1.37 1.85 10.17
N PHE A 52 -2.59 1.95 10.68
CA PHE A 52 -2.98 2.98 11.61
C PHE A 52 -3.49 2.32 12.87
N SER A 53 -2.93 2.71 14.02
CA SER A 53 -3.42 2.20 15.29
C SER A 53 -4.67 2.98 15.68
N ASN A 54 -5.67 2.26 16.15
CA ASN A 54 -6.90 2.86 16.64
C ASN A 54 -6.83 3.15 18.12
N ASP A 55 -5.67 3.17 18.62
CA ASP A 55 -5.35 3.36 20.01
C ASP A 55 -5.52 4.83 20.37
N ILE A 56 -6.24 5.10 21.37
CA ILE A 56 -6.45 6.48 21.78
C ILE A 56 -5.78 6.72 23.10
#